data_05dd8d3ccb2e738105e90246882602d8
#
_entry.id   05dd8d3ccb2e738105e90246882602d8
#
_cell.length_a   1.000
_cell.length_b   1.000
_cell.length_c   1.000
_cell.angle_alpha   90.00
_cell.angle_beta   90.00
_cell.angle_gamma   90.00
#
_symmetry.space_group_name_H-M   'P 1'
#
loop_
_entity.id
_entity.type
_entity.pdbx_description
1 polymer ?
#
loop_
_entity_poly.entity_id
_entity_poly.type
_entity_poly.pdbx_seq_one_letter_code
_entity_poly.pdbx_strand_id
1 'polypeptide(L)'
;MTPLLLHIPHDATAIPPDECRDFLLSEAELRAESLRLTDAHTAALYAEGLPPEDFVRAEVSRLVVDVERFADDTQEPCARVGMGATYVRTADGRPLRALTPERRAELMARHYWPHHHRLDASAAARLARF
;
A
#
# COMPACT_ATOMS: atom_id res chain seq x y z
N MET A 1 -2.97 2.38 -26.87
CA MET A 1 -2.57 1.63 -25.66
C MET A 1 -1.09 1.30 -25.77
N THR A 2 -0.34 1.64 -24.75
CA THR A 2 1.09 1.31 -24.67
C THR A 2 1.29 -0.12 -24.14
N PRO A 3 2.44 -0.77 -24.37
CA PRO A 3 2.76 -2.04 -23.73
C PRO A 3 3.07 -1.90 -22.23
N LEU A 4 3.19 -0.68 -21.74
CA LEU A 4 3.50 -0.39 -20.33
C LEU A 4 2.26 -0.40 -19.46
N LEU A 5 2.40 -0.93 -18.28
CA LEU A 5 1.45 -0.79 -17.16
C LEU A 5 2.21 -0.22 -15.98
N LEU A 6 1.74 0.89 -15.44
CA LEU A 6 2.36 1.50 -14.28
C LEU A 6 1.73 0.95 -12.99
N HIS A 7 2.57 0.62 -12.03
CA HIS A 7 2.14 0.32 -10.66
C HIS A 7 2.59 1.45 -9.74
N ILE A 8 1.65 2.08 -9.03
CA ILE A 8 1.90 3.20 -8.12
C ILE A 8 1.45 2.81 -6.72
N PRO A 9 2.33 2.17 -5.92
CA PRO A 9 1.92 1.57 -4.65
C PRO A 9 1.95 2.53 -3.45
N HIS A 10 2.68 3.65 -3.51
CA HIS A 10 3.06 4.38 -2.30
C HIS A 10 2.80 5.89 -2.33
N ASP A 11 1.97 6.40 -3.24
CA ASP A 11 1.68 7.84 -3.27
C ASP A 11 0.39 8.24 -2.55
N ALA A 12 -0.44 7.27 -2.16
CA ALA A 12 -1.66 7.53 -1.43
C ALA A 12 -1.37 7.88 0.04
N THR A 13 -2.13 8.83 0.58
CA THR A 13 -2.03 9.29 1.97
C THR A 13 -3.28 8.98 2.79
N ALA A 14 -4.33 8.44 2.16
CA ALA A 14 -5.60 8.17 2.81
C ALA A 14 -5.47 7.08 3.87
N ILE A 15 -5.94 7.39 5.07
CA ILE A 15 -6.10 6.43 6.17
C ILE A 15 -7.59 6.44 6.54
N PRO A 16 -8.35 5.38 6.18
CA PRO A 16 -9.77 5.32 6.51
C PRO A 16 -10.00 5.41 8.03
N PRO A 17 -11.12 5.99 8.49
CA PRO A 17 -11.42 6.12 9.92
C PRO A 17 -11.37 4.79 10.69
N ASP A 18 -11.81 3.70 10.08
CA ASP A 18 -11.80 2.38 10.70
C ASP A 18 -10.39 1.85 10.96
N GLU A 19 -9.45 2.15 10.08
CA GLU A 19 -8.04 1.78 10.22
C GLU A 19 -7.28 2.76 11.10
N CYS A 20 -7.67 4.03 11.12
CA CYS A 20 -7.03 5.06 11.95
C CYS A 20 -7.03 4.72 13.43
N ARG A 21 -8.05 4.03 13.92
CA ARG A 21 -8.20 3.63 15.33
C ARG A 21 -7.14 2.64 15.81
N ASP A 22 -6.51 1.90 14.91
CA ASP A 22 -5.49 0.91 15.28
C ASP A 22 -4.15 1.56 15.64
N PHE A 23 -3.90 2.77 15.15
CA PHE A 23 -2.60 3.43 15.31
C PHE A 23 -2.39 3.97 16.72
N LEU A 24 -1.18 3.76 17.25
CA LEU A 24 -0.77 4.18 18.59
C LEU A 24 -0.15 5.58 18.62
N LEU A 25 0.15 6.15 17.46
CA LEU A 25 0.73 7.48 17.31
C LEU A 25 -0.35 8.56 17.47
N SER A 26 0.06 9.74 17.93
CA SER A 26 -0.78 10.93 17.82
C SER A 26 -1.06 11.26 16.34
N GLU A 27 -2.08 12.09 16.09
CA GLU A 27 -2.39 12.52 14.71
C GLU A 27 -1.19 13.21 14.05
N ALA A 28 -0.47 14.07 14.79
CA ALA A 28 0.71 14.76 14.28
C ALA A 28 1.85 13.79 13.96
N GLU A 29 2.11 12.81 14.82
CA GLU A 29 3.13 11.79 14.60
C GLU A 29 2.78 10.89 13.43
N LEU A 30 1.52 10.49 13.31
CA LEU A 30 1.04 9.66 12.21
C LEU A 30 1.17 10.40 10.86
N ARG A 31 0.86 11.69 10.86
CA ARG A 31 1.05 12.54 9.66
C ARG A 31 2.52 12.64 9.29
N ALA A 32 3.41 12.85 10.26
CA ALA A 32 4.84 12.93 10.01
C ALA A 32 5.39 11.61 9.45
N GLU A 33 4.97 10.48 10.00
CA GLU A 33 5.37 9.16 9.50
C GLU A 33 4.83 8.90 8.08
N SER A 34 3.58 9.27 7.84
CA SER A 34 2.98 9.18 6.50
C SER A 34 3.77 9.99 5.47
N LEU A 35 4.12 11.23 5.78
CA LEU A 35 4.93 12.08 4.88
C LEU A 35 6.31 11.49 4.62
N ARG A 36 6.93 10.89 5.63
CA ARG A 36 8.25 10.25 5.50
C ARG A 36 8.23 9.08 4.51
N LEU A 37 7.15 8.32 4.50
CA LEU A 37 7.05 7.05 3.77
C LEU A 37 6.22 7.16 2.47
N THR A 38 5.61 8.29 2.20
CA THR A 38 4.84 8.51 0.97
C THR A 38 5.76 8.95 -0.15
N ASP A 39 5.66 8.28 -1.30
CA ASP A 39 6.30 8.71 -2.55
C ASP A 39 5.43 9.78 -3.20
N ALA A 40 5.49 10.99 -2.63
CA ALA A 40 4.61 12.08 -2.99
C ALA A 40 4.71 12.43 -4.49
N HIS A 41 3.57 12.76 -5.09
CA HIS A 41 3.47 13.21 -6.48
C HIS A 41 3.79 12.17 -7.55
N THR A 42 3.99 10.89 -7.21
CA THR A 42 4.34 9.86 -8.20
C THR A 42 3.26 9.73 -9.27
N ALA A 43 1.97 9.71 -8.89
CA ALA A 43 0.88 9.65 -9.86
C ALA A 43 0.85 10.91 -10.75
N ALA A 44 1.08 12.08 -10.20
CA ALA A 44 1.12 13.33 -10.97
C ALA A 44 2.29 13.33 -11.96
N LEU A 45 3.44 12.77 -11.57
CA LEU A 45 4.63 12.74 -12.43
C LEU A 45 4.54 11.71 -13.56
N TYR A 46 3.95 10.55 -13.29
CA TYR A 46 4.03 9.41 -14.21
C TYR A 46 2.70 8.99 -14.83
N ALA A 47 1.56 9.30 -14.20
CA ALA A 47 0.24 8.89 -14.68
C ALA A 47 -0.63 10.05 -15.16
N GLU A 48 -0.17 11.30 -15.05
CA GLU A 48 -0.94 12.44 -15.53
C GLU A 48 -1.20 12.32 -17.05
N GLY A 49 -2.47 12.41 -17.41
CA GLY A 49 -2.90 12.28 -18.81
C GLY A 49 -2.96 10.86 -19.35
N LEU A 50 -2.57 9.85 -18.56
CA LEU A 50 -2.73 8.46 -18.98
C LEU A 50 -4.18 7.99 -18.75
N PRO A 51 -4.71 7.14 -19.63
CA PRO A 51 -5.99 6.51 -19.40
C PRO A 51 -5.94 5.58 -18.17
N PRO A 52 -7.08 5.42 -17.46
CA PRO A 52 -7.13 4.63 -16.22
C PRO A 52 -6.64 3.18 -16.36
N GLU A 53 -6.75 2.61 -17.54
CA GLU A 53 -6.29 1.24 -17.81
C GLU A 53 -4.77 1.11 -17.91
N ASP A 54 -4.03 2.21 -17.98
CA ASP A 54 -2.57 2.20 -18.13
C ASP A 54 -1.82 2.23 -16.79
N PHE A 55 -2.54 2.38 -15.66
CA PHE A 55 -1.91 2.34 -14.35
C PHE A 55 -2.82 1.72 -13.28
N VAL A 56 -2.19 1.18 -12.24
CA VAL A 56 -2.86 0.72 -11.02
C VAL A 56 -2.24 1.43 -9.83
N ARG A 57 -3.06 2.15 -9.09
CA ARG A 57 -2.66 2.97 -7.95
C ARG A 57 -3.25 2.42 -6.66
N ALA A 58 -2.47 2.43 -5.57
CA ALA A 58 -2.98 2.12 -4.24
C ALA A 58 -3.96 3.21 -3.78
N GLU A 59 -5.04 2.81 -3.12
CA GLU A 59 -6.11 3.71 -2.67
C GLU A 59 -5.86 4.23 -1.25
N VAL A 60 -5.07 3.52 -0.46
CA VAL A 60 -4.77 3.86 0.94
C VAL A 60 -3.26 4.01 1.14
N SER A 61 -2.88 4.75 2.19
CA SER A 61 -1.50 4.89 2.62
C SER A 61 -0.86 3.52 2.85
N ARG A 62 0.42 3.40 2.50
CA ARG A 62 1.21 2.20 2.83
C ARG A 62 1.27 1.90 4.32
N LEU A 63 0.99 2.88 5.19
CA LEU A 63 0.85 2.65 6.62
C LEU A 63 -0.34 1.77 6.96
N VAL A 64 -1.39 1.80 6.15
CA VAL A 64 -2.57 0.93 6.32
C VAL A 64 -2.24 -0.47 5.82
N VAL A 65 -1.91 -0.60 4.55
CA VAL A 65 -1.43 -1.84 3.91
C VAL A 65 -0.45 -1.48 2.82
N ASP A 66 0.73 -2.08 2.84
CA ASP A 66 1.74 -1.90 1.81
C ASP A 66 1.58 -2.99 0.74
N VAL A 67 1.00 -2.62 -0.38
CA VAL A 67 0.68 -3.54 -1.49
C VAL A 67 1.91 -3.99 -2.27
N GLU A 68 3.08 -3.41 -2.04
CA GLU A 68 4.34 -3.81 -2.67
C GLU A 68 5.09 -4.89 -1.88
N ARG A 69 4.69 -5.15 -0.63
CA ARG A 69 5.28 -6.20 0.20
C ARG A 69 4.66 -7.56 -0.10
N PHE A 70 5.41 -8.63 0.15
CA PHE A 70 4.85 -9.98 0.11
C PHE A 70 3.76 -10.15 1.17
N ALA A 71 2.69 -10.87 0.83
CA ALA A 71 1.60 -11.13 1.76
C ALA A 71 2.02 -12.01 2.93
N ASP A 72 2.95 -12.94 2.70
CA ASP A 72 3.51 -13.84 3.70
C ASP A 72 4.73 -13.20 4.36
N ASP A 73 4.61 -12.85 5.64
CA ASP A 73 5.68 -12.23 6.42
C ASP A 73 6.94 -13.10 6.52
N THR A 74 6.83 -14.43 6.34
CA THR A 74 7.99 -15.32 6.32
C THR A 74 8.85 -15.14 5.07
N GLN A 75 8.26 -14.61 4.00
CA GLN A 75 8.93 -14.33 2.73
C GLN A 75 9.30 -12.85 2.57
N GLU A 76 8.77 -11.98 3.45
CA GLU A 76 8.98 -10.53 3.37
C GLU A 76 10.14 -10.10 4.28
N PRO A 77 11.29 -9.69 3.72
CA PRO A 77 12.44 -9.28 4.53
C PRO A 77 12.14 -8.12 5.49
N CYS A 78 11.31 -7.17 5.07
CA CYS A 78 10.96 -6.00 5.87
C CYS A 78 10.04 -6.34 7.05
N ALA A 79 9.40 -7.51 7.07
CA ALA A 79 8.60 -7.97 8.21
C ALA A 79 9.46 -8.13 9.47
N ARG A 80 10.76 -8.41 9.33
CA ARG A 80 11.70 -8.53 10.46
C ARG A 80 11.83 -7.24 11.28
N VAL A 81 11.63 -6.10 10.65
CA VAL A 81 11.65 -4.78 11.30
C VAL A 81 10.26 -4.20 11.49
N GLY A 82 9.22 -5.01 11.37
CA GLY A 82 7.84 -4.60 11.59
C GLY A 82 7.23 -3.82 10.43
N MET A 83 7.80 -3.93 9.22
CA MET A 83 7.36 -3.22 8.02
C MET A 83 7.00 -4.18 6.88
N GLY A 84 6.32 -5.28 7.20
CA GLY A 84 5.73 -6.19 6.21
C GLY A 84 4.54 -5.56 5.49
N ALA A 85 3.66 -6.38 4.92
CA ALA A 85 2.46 -5.88 4.23
C ALA A 85 1.55 -5.04 5.14
N THR A 86 1.52 -5.37 6.44
CA THR A 86 0.81 -4.59 7.47
C THR A 86 1.82 -4.10 8.50
N TYR A 87 2.18 -2.83 8.44
CA TYR A 87 3.19 -2.26 9.33
C TYR A 87 2.73 -2.28 10.79
N VAL A 88 3.61 -2.69 11.69
CA VAL A 88 3.43 -2.64 13.15
C VAL A 88 4.48 -1.76 13.82
N ARG A 89 5.47 -1.28 13.08
CA ARG A 89 6.49 -0.33 13.53
C ARG A 89 6.66 0.81 12.53
N THR A 90 7.10 1.95 13.03
CA THR A 90 7.52 3.09 12.22
C THR A 90 8.87 2.79 11.54
N ALA A 91 9.28 3.64 10.61
CA ALA A 91 10.57 3.52 9.93
C ALA A 91 11.77 3.57 10.90
N ASP A 92 11.64 4.28 12.01
CA ASP A 92 12.66 4.35 13.07
C ASP A 92 12.45 3.35 14.22
N GLY A 93 11.56 2.38 14.04
CA GLY A 93 11.39 1.24 14.95
C GLY A 93 10.46 1.45 16.13
N ARG A 94 9.75 2.58 16.22
CA ARG A 94 8.75 2.81 17.27
C ARG A 94 7.50 1.96 17.05
N PRO A 95 6.77 1.55 18.11
CA PRO A 95 5.49 0.87 17.94
C PRO A 95 4.49 1.74 17.17
N LEU A 96 3.93 1.20 16.08
CA LEU A 96 2.94 1.87 15.25
C LEU A 96 1.52 1.41 15.57
N ARG A 97 1.34 0.10 15.68
CA ARG A 97 0.07 -0.56 16.07
C ARG A 97 0.33 -2.00 16.46
N ALA A 98 -0.62 -2.59 17.16
CA ALA A 98 -0.64 -4.02 17.46
C ALA A 98 -1.79 -4.67 16.68
N LEU A 99 -1.50 -5.69 15.89
CA LEU A 99 -2.48 -6.39 15.08
C LEU A 99 -2.63 -7.84 15.54
N THR A 100 -3.87 -8.25 15.78
CA THR A 100 -4.21 -9.67 15.90
C THR A 100 -4.16 -10.32 14.52
N PRO A 101 -3.99 -11.66 14.42
CA PRO A 101 -4.08 -12.36 13.14
C PRO A 101 -5.40 -12.08 12.40
N GLU A 102 -6.52 -11.99 13.13
CA GLU A 102 -7.84 -11.69 12.58
C GLU A 102 -7.90 -10.28 11.99
N ARG A 103 -7.37 -9.28 12.73
CA ARG A 103 -7.34 -7.90 12.23
C ARG A 103 -6.43 -7.75 11.01
N ARG A 104 -5.28 -8.42 11.02
CA ARG A 104 -4.41 -8.48 9.85
C ARG A 104 -5.15 -9.06 8.64
N ALA A 105 -5.86 -10.16 8.81
CA ALA A 105 -6.64 -10.79 7.74
C ALA A 105 -7.71 -9.84 7.18
N GLU A 106 -8.39 -9.08 8.03
CA GLU A 106 -9.37 -8.06 7.60
C GLU A 106 -8.72 -6.96 6.74
N LEU A 107 -7.57 -6.45 7.16
CA LEU A 107 -6.85 -5.43 6.40
C LEU A 107 -6.39 -5.96 5.04
N MET A 108 -5.87 -7.18 5.01
CA MET A 108 -5.45 -7.84 3.76
C MET A 108 -6.64 -8.05 2.82
N ALA A 109 -7.77 -8.54 3.34
CA ALA A 109 -8.98 -8.76 2.54
C ALA A 109 -9.58 -7.44 2.01
N ARG A 110 -9.47 -6.36 2.77
CA ARG A 110 -10.05 -5.07 2.41
C ARG A 110 -9.17 -4.27 1.45
N HIS A 111 -7.84 -4.31 1.60
CA HIS A 111 -6.94 -3.39 0.89
C HIS A 111 -5.87 -4.07 0.05
N TYR A 112 -5.36 -5.24 0.46
CA TYR A 112 -4.26 -5.91 -0.24
C TYR A 112 -4.75 -6.72 -1.45
N TRP A 113 -5.61 -7.70 -1.21
CA TRP A 113 -6.06 -8.60 -2.26
C TRP A 113 -6.88 -7.92 -3.35
N PRO A 114 -7.79 -6.97 -3.07
CA PRO A 114 -8.48 -6.24 -4.13
C PRO A 114 -7.54 -5.46 -5.03
N HIS A 115 -6.48 -4.87 -4.48
CA HIS A 115 -5.45 -4.17 -5.26
C HIS A 115 -4.70 -5.14 -6.19
N HIS A 116 -4.24 -6.27 -5.66
CA HIS A 116 -3.54 -7.29 -6.47
C HIS A 116 -4.43 -7.90 -7.53
N HIS A 117 -5.71 -8.13 -7.25
CA HIS A 117 -6.66 -8.60 -8.27
C HIS A 117 -6.79 -7.59 -9.42
N ARG A 118 -6.84 -6.30 -9.13
CA ARG A 118 -6.86 -5.26 -10.18
C ARG A 118 -5.56 -5.24 -10.97
N LEU A 119 -4.42 -5.34 -10.29
CA LEU A 119 -3.11 -5.35 -10.93
C LEU A 119 -2.96 -6.55 -11.86
N ASP A 120 -3.31 -7.73 -11.38
CA ASP A 120 -3.26 -8.98 -12.16
C ASP A 120 -4.19 -8.93 -13.37
N ALA A 121 -5.42 -8.45 -13.21
CA ALA A 121 -6.37 -8.30 -14.30
C ALA A 121 -5.88 -7.30 -15.36
N SER A 122 -5.30 -6.17 -14.92
CA SER A 122 -4.73 -5.17 -15.82
C SER A 122 -3.53 -5.73 -16.59
N ALA A 123 -2.65 -6.46 -15.90
CA ALA A 123 -1.49 -7.11 -16.54
C ALA A 123 -1.93 -8.18 -17.54
N ALA A 124 -2.88 -9.05 -17.19
CA ALA A 124 -3.40 -10.07 -18.06
C ALA A 124 -4.05 -9.48 -19.31
N ALA A 125 -4.88 -8.44 -19.15
CA ALA A 125 -5.50 -7.75 -20.29
C ALA A 125 -4.47 -7.10 -21.21
N ARG A 126 -3.36 -6.61 -20.65
CA ARG A 126 -2.25 -6.03 -21.40
C ARG A 126 -1.51 -7.09 -22.20
N LEU A 127 -1.13 -8.18 -21.54
CA LEU A 127 -0.41 -9.29 -22.20
C LEU A 127 -1.22 -9.94 -23.32
N ALA A 128 -2.55 -10.01 -23.20
CA ALA A 128 -3.41 -10.55 -24.23
C ALA A 128 -3.41 -9.74 -25.54
N ARG A 129 -2.96 -8.47 -25.49
CA ARG A 129 -2.90 -7.57 -26.65
C ARG A 129 -1.53 -7.47 -27.29
N PHE A 130 -0.50 -7.90 -26.62
CA PHE A 130 0.89 -7.85 -27.05
C PHE A 130 1.58 -9.20 -26.89
#